data_e23d9c5147864fb2881aca5f64371aef
#
_entry.id   e23d9c5147864fb2881aca5f64371aef
#
_cell.length_a   1.000
_cell.length_b   1.000
_cell.length_c   1.000
_cell.angle_alpha   90.00
_cell.angle_beta   90.00
_cell.angle_gamma   90.00
#
_symmetry.space_group_name_H-M   'P 1'
#
loop_
_entity.id
_entity.type
_entity.pdbx_description
1 polymer ?
#
loop_
_entity_poly.entity_id
_entity_poly.type
_entity_poly.pdbx_seq_one_letter_code
_entity_poly.pdbx_strand_id
1 'polypeptide(L)'
;MKSRKEMRSWLDDFNLNHPLVIAGPCSAETEDQVLKIAYDLKNTDVSIYRAGLWKPRTRPGMFEGVGAIGLKWLDKVKKEAGLLTATEVANASHVKLALEYDIDVLWIGARSTVSPFIVQEIADALKDTDKIILVKNPVNPDLSLWLGGLERLYSANIKKLGVIHRGFSTYEKSKYRNNPEWQLPIELQNRFPDIPLICDPSHIAGRRDILQDISQTALDLNFDGLMIETHTDPDNAWSDAAQQITPDVLVKMMEGLKIRTLTSDEADYKNQLNTLRTQIDVIDHGILETLGKRMKVAVSIGELKKKKNVAVLQTKRWNEILGNMILEGEKKGLSEEFVLKMFKAIHQESINNQEKVINS
;
A
#
# COMPACT_ATOMS: atom_id res chain seq x y z
N MET A 1 14.25 13.24 15.58
CA MET A 1 14.91 12.52 14.47
C MET A 1 15.61 13.57 13.61
N LYS A 2 16.94 13.50 13.49
CA LYS A 2 17.72 14.40 12.65
C LYS A 2 17.51 14.04 11.19
N SER A 3 17.32 15.08 10.37
CA SER A 3 17.26 15.12 8.89
C SER A 3 16.66 13.90 8.16
N ARG A 4 15.37 13.94 7.92
CA ARG A 4 14.60 12.97 7.10
C ARG A 4 14.95 13.01 5.60
N LYS A 5 15.59 14.09 5.14
CA LYS A 5 16.07 14.24 3.74
C LYS A 5 16.98 13.11 3.26
N GLU A 6 17.71 12.46 4.17
CA GLU A 6 18.61 11.35 3.80
C GLU A 6 17.87 10.11 3.28
N MET A 7 16.61 9.87 3.69
CA MET A 7 15.84 8.71 3.23
C MET A 7 15.43 8.80 1.77
N ARG A 8 15.20 10.02 1.24
CA ARG A 8 14.77 10.25 -0.14
C ARG A 8 15.95 10.38 -1.12
N SER A 9 17.16 10.67 -0.64
CA SER A 9 18.30 10.99 -1.50
C SER A 9 18.56 9.94 -2.60
N TRP A 10 18.37 8.66 -2.30
CA TRP A 10 18.56 7.59 -3.27
C TRP A 10 17.59 7.66 -4.46
N LEU A 11 16.36 8.16 -4.25
CA LEU A 11 15.39 8.33 -5.33
C LEU A 11 15.75 9.54 -6.19
N ASP A 12 16.22 10.60 -5.57
CA ASP A 12 16.65 11.82 -6.26
C ASP A 12 17.87 11.57 -7.16
N ASP A 13 18.77 10.61 -6.78
CA ASP A 13 19.93 10.18 -7.57
C ASP A 13 19.57 9.59 -8.94
N PHE A 14 18.33 9.07 -9.12
CA PHE A 14 17.86 8.57 -10.42
C PHE A 14 17.58 9.70 -11.42
N ASN A 15 17.37 10.94 -10.99
CA ASN A 15 17.05 12.11 -11.84
C ASN A 15 15.90 11.85 -12.82
N LEU A 16 14.85 11.16 -12.37
CA LEU A 16 13.72 10.78 -13.18
C LEU A 16 12.78 11.96 -13.45
N ASN A 17 12.31 12.06 -14.68
CA ASN A 17 11.21 12.95 -15.08
C ASN A 17 9.84 12.25 -15.12
N HIS A 18 9.79 11.01 -14.65
CA HIS A 18 8.62 10.14 -14.55
C HIS A 18 8.64 9.39 -13.20
N PRO A 19 7.56 8.75 -12.77
CA PRO A 19 7.56 7.93 -11.57
C PRO A 19 8.60 6.81 -11.63
N LEU A 20 9.21 6.44 -10.50
CA LEU A 20 10.09 5.28 -10.43
C LEU A 20 9.33 4.02 -10.85
N VAL A 21 9.86 3.26 -11.80
CA VAL A 21 9.27 1.99 -12.24
C VAL A 21 10.15 0.83 -11.83
N ILE A 22 9.59 -0.05 -11.00
CA ILE A 22 10.18 -1.33 -10.60
C ILE A 22 9.36 -2.43 -11.29
N ALA A 23 9.95 -3.16 -12.23
CA ALA A 23 9.22 -4.18 -12.96
C ALA A 23 10.02 -5.47 -13.14
N GLY A 24 9.33 -6.58 -13.38
CA GLY A 24 9.89 -7.91 -13.55
C GLY A 24 8.95 -8.98 -12.98
N PRO A 25 9.32 -10.27 -13.03
CA PRO A 25 8.39 -11.35 -12.72
C PRO A 25 8.04 -11.40 -11.23
N CYS A 26 6.87 -11.95 -10.93
CA CYS A 26 6.47 -12.29 -9.57
C CYS A 26 7.53 -13.17 -8.92
N SER A 27 7.95 -14.23 -9.63
CA SER A 27 9.03 -15.14 -9.25
C SER A 27 10.01 -15.31 -10.40
N ALA A 28 11.30 -15.43 -10.08
CA ALA A 28 12.24 -16.07 -11.00
C ALA A 28 11.86 -17.55 -11.10
N GLU A 29 11.75 -18.07 -12.32
CA GLU A 29 11.33 -19.45 -12.61
C GLU A 29 12.44 -20.21 -13.31
N THR A 30 12.99 -19.62 -14.37
CA THR A 30 14.13 -20.13 -15.13
C THR A 30 15.06 -18.97 -15.49
N GLU A 31 16.33 -19.30 -15.81
CA GLU A 31 17.27 -18.29 -16.26
C GLU A 31 16.80 -17.59 -17.55
N ASP A 32 16.28 -18.38 -18.50
CA ASP A 32 15.78 -17.88 -19.79
C ASP A 32 14.60 -16.92 -19.59
N GLN A 33 13.67 -17.25 -18.70
CA GLN A 33 12.54 -16.37 -18.35
C GLN A 33 13.05 -15.03 -17.77
N VAL A 34 13.97 -15.09 -16.81
CA VAL A 34 14.52 -13.89 -16.12
C VAL A 34 15.23 -12.99 -17.12
N LEU A 35 16.13 -13.55 -17.95
CA LEU A 35 16.91 -12.78 -18.93
C LEU A 35 16.02 -12.22 -20.04
N LYS A 36 15.07 -13.00 -20.56
CA LYS A 36 14.17 -12.53 -21.59
C LYS A 36 13.35 -11.33 -21.15
N ILE A 37 12.75 -11.39 -19.95
CA ILE A 37 12.02 -10.24 -19.39
C ILE A 37 12.95 -9.04 -19.22
N ALA A 38 14.18 -9.24 -18.73
CA ALA A 38 15.14 -8.15 -18.54
C ALA A 38 15.53 -7.49 -19.88
N TYR A 39 15.72 -8.27 -20.94
CA TYR A 39 15.99 -7.72 -22.28
C TYR A 39 14.82 -6.96 -22.88
N ASP A 40 13.59 -7.42 -22.63
CA ASP A 40 12.37 -6.73 -23.06
C ASP A 40 12.17 -5.39 -22.31
N LEU A 41 12.67 -5.28 -21.08
CA LEU A 41 12.52 -4.10 -20.23
C LEU A 41 13.70 -3.09 -20.30
N LYS A 42 14.90 -3.50 -20.73
CA LYS A 42 16.12 -2.67 -20.64
C LYS A 42 16.08 -1.32 -21.38
N ASN A 43 15.23 -1.19 -22.38
CA ASN A 43 15.10 0.03 -23.19
C ASN A 43 13.76 0.75 -22.92
N THR A 44 13.17 0.51 -21.77
CA THR A 44 11.93 1.14 -21.30
C THR A 44 12.21 2.06 -20.11
N ASP A 45 11.18 2.69 -19.55
CA ASP A 45 11.29 3.53 -18.35
C ASP A 45 11.50 2.73 -17.04
N VAL A 46 11.75 1.43 -17.13
CA VAL A 46 12.02 0.58 -15.96
C VAL A 46 13.42 0.87 -15.42
N SER A 47 13.47 1.37 -14.18
CA SER A 47 14.73 1.71 -13.50
C SER A 47 15.30 0.54 -12.71
N ILE A 48 14.45 -0.32 -12.17
CA ILE A 48 14.84 -1.44 -11.31
C ILE A 48 14.13 -2.71 -11.76
N TYR A 49 14.90 -3.75 -12.06
CA TYR A 49 14.39 -5.08 -12.35
C TYR A 49 14.13 -5.85 -11.06
N ARG A 50 12.90 -6.35 -10.88
CA ARG A 50 12.53 -7.17 -9.72
C ARG A 50 12.34 -8.63 -10.07
N ALA A 51 12.76 -9.56 -9.21
CA ALA A 51 12.33 -10.95 -9.25
C ALA A 51 12.30 -11.53 -7.84
N GLY A 52 11.21 -12.21 -7.48
CA GLY A 52 11.12 -12.94 -6.22
C GLY A 52 11.89 -14.26 -6.31
N LEU A 53 12.88 -14.45 -5.45
CA LEU A 53 13.68 -15.67 -5.39
C LEU A 53 13.18 -16.63 -4.31
N TRP A 54 12.63 -16.10 -3.24
CA TRP A 54 12.05 -16.83 -2.12
C TRP A 54 10.60 -16.39 -1.94
N LYS A 55 9.69 -17.35 -1.79
CA LYS A 55 8.24 -17.10 -1.70
C LYS A 55 7.67 -17.67 -0.40
N PRO A 56 7.37 -16.83 0.60
CA PRO A 56 6.67 -17.29 1.80
C PRO A 56 5.23 -17.68 1.42
N ARG A 57 4.94 -18.97 1.36
CA ARG A 57 3.62 -19.48 1.00
C ARG A 57 2.78 -19.78 2.23
N THR A 58 1.48 -19.52 2.14
CA THR A 58 0.53 -19.82 3.22
C THR A 58 0.25 -21.32 3.32
N ARG A 59 0.35 -22.04 2.20
CA ARG A 59 0.11 -23.50 2.14
C ARG A 59 1.35 -24.21 1.61
N PRO A 60 1.73 -25.35 2.19
CA PRO A 60 2.81 -26.18 1.66
C PRO A 60 2.46 -26.75 0.28
N GLY A 61 3.46 -27.13 -0.49
CA GLY A 61 3.29 -27.75 -1.82
C GLY A 61 3.08 -26.75 -2.98
N MET A 62 3.09 -25.45 -2.71
CA MET A 62 3.14 -24.43 -3.75
C MET A 62 4.60 -24.09 -4.10
N PHE A 63 4.83 -23.49 -5.29
CA PHE A 63 6.17 -23.05 -5.68
C PHE A 63 6.73 -22.02 -4.69
N GLU A 64 7.81 -22.37 -4.02
CA GLU A 64 8.43 -21.57 -2.95
C GLU A 64 9.58 -20.67 -3.44
N GLY A 65 9.79 -20.63 -4.75
CA GLY A 65 10.88 -19.89 -5.41
C GLY A 65 12.06 -20.80 -5.74
N VAL A 66 12.96 -20.29 -6.56
CA VAL A 66 14.19 -21.01 -6.99
C VAL A 66 15.32 -20.88 -5.98
N GLY A 67 15.21 -19.98 -5.00
CA GLY A 67 16.23 -19.76 -3.99
C GLY A 67 17.51 -19.10 -4.54
N ALA A 68 18.63 -19.45 -3.94
CA ALA A 68 19.93 -18.82 -4.19
C ALA A 68 20.42 -18.91 -5.65
N ILE A 69 19.97 -19.91 -6.44
CA ILE A 69 20.36 -20.01 -7.85
C ILE A 69 19.93 -18.79 -8.65
N GLY A 70 18.77 -18.21 -8.31
CA GLY A 70 18.25 -17.02 -8.98
C GLY A 70 19.11 -15.77 -8.79
N LEU A 71 19.96 -15.72 -7.74
CA LEU A 71 20.91 -14.61 -7.57
C LEU A 71 21.92 -14.54 -8.72
N LYS A 72 22.34 -15.70 -9.24
CA LYS A 72 23.22 -15.75 -10.42
C LYS A 72 22.54 -15.18 -11.66
N TRP A 73 21.24 -15.39 -11.79
CA TRP A 73 20.45 -14.88 -12.89
C TRP A 73 20.27 -13.35 -12.78
N LEU A 74 20.04 -12.84 -11.56
CA LEU A 74 19.99 -11.40 -11.31
C LEU A 74 21.34 -10.71 -11.56
N ASP A 75 22.46 -11.34 -11.20
CA ASP A 75 23.81 -10.86 -11.55
C ASP A 75 24.00 -10.74 -13.07
N LYS A 76 23.50 -11.71 -13.85
CA LYS A 76 23.48 -11.61 -15.30
C LYS A 76 22.60 -10.47 -15.80
N VAL A 77 21.39 -10.29 -15.25
CA VAL A 77 20.52 -9.15 -15.58
C VAL A 77 21.27 -7.82 -15.40
N LYS A 78 21.95 -7.64 -14.28
CA LYS A 78 22.75 -6.45 -14.01
C LYS A 78 23.85 -6.24 -15.04
N LYS A 79 24.58 -7.29 -15.40
CA LYS A 79 25.73 -7.24 -16.34
C LYS A 79 25.30 -7.08 -17.81
N GLU A 80 24.23 -7.74 -18.22
CA GLU A 80 23.86 -7.87 -19.63
C GLU A 80 22.72 -6.92 -20.07
N ALA A 81 21.78 -6.62 -19.14
CA ALA A 81 20.70 -5.66 -19.40
C ALA A 81 21.00 -4.25 -18.83
N GLY A 82 21.95 -4.12 -17.89
CA GLY A 82 22.30 -2.83 -17.29
C GLY A 82 21.26 -2.29 -16.31
N LEU A 83 20.32 -3.13 -15.86
CA LEU A 83 19.27 -2.76 -14.92
C LEU A 83 19.75 -3.00 -13.48
N LEU A 84 19.40 -2.10 -12.55
CA LEU A 84 19.52 -2.37 -11.14
C LEU A 84 18.60 -3.55 -10.76
N THR A 85 19.03 -4.37 -9.82
CA THR A 85 18.33 -5.60 -9.46
C THR A 85 17.70 -5.53 -8.08
N ALA A 86 16.52 -6.14 -7.93
CA ALA A 86 15.79 -6.19 -6.69
C ALA A 86 15.25 -7.59 -6.39
N THR A 87 15.28 -7.98 -5.09
CA THR A 87 14.66 -9.22 -4.62
C THR A 87 14.10 -9.12 -3.20
N GLU A 88 13.18 -10.03 -2.84
CA GLU A 88 12.64 -10.17 -1.48
C GLU A 88 13.67 -10.83 -0.56
N VAL A 89 13.75 -10.35 0.67
CA VAL A 89 14.48 -11.02 1.76
C VAL A 89 13.53 -11.25 2.94
N ALA A 90 13.65 -12.43 3.57
CA ALA A 90 12.78 -12.84 4.66
C ALA A 90 13.54 -13.25 5.94
N ASN A 91 14.87 -13.25 5.92
CA ASN A 91 15.74 -13.57 7.05
C ASN A 91 17.18 -13.10 6.78
N ALA A 92 18.06 -13.22 7.78
CA ALA A 92 19.46 -12.82 7.67
C ALA A 92 20.26 -13.62 6.61
N SER A 93 19.94 -14.89 6.40
CA SER A 93 20.63 -15.71 5.39
C SER A 93 20.33 -15.20 3.96
N HIS A 94 19.09 -14.80 3.69
CA HIS A 94 18.72 -14.19 2.40
C HIS A 94 19.45 -12.86 2.20
N VAL A 95 19.56 -12.03 3.26
CA VAL A 95 20.32 -10.76 3.21
C VAL A 95 21.77 -11.03 2.86
N LYS A 96 22.44 -11.95 3.59
CA LYS A 96 23.85 -12.27 3.35
C LYS A 96 24.08 -12.68 1.90
N LEU A 97 23.29 -13.61 1.37
CA LEU A 97 23.40 -14.07 0.00
C LEU A 97 23.16 -12.94 -1.02
N ALA A 98 22.15 -12.11 -0.78
CA ALA A 98 21.85 -10.98 -1.67
C ALA A 98 23.00 -9.95 -1.70
N LEU A 99 23.64 -9.69 -0.56
CA LEU A 99 24.83 -8.83 -0.46
C LEU A 99 26.05 -9.44 -1.16
N GLU A 100 26.28 -10.76 -1.05
CA GLU A 100 27.35 -11.46 -1.76
C GLU A 100 27.24 -11.36 -3.28
N TYR A 101 26.01 -11.29 -3.82
CA TYR A 101 25.73 -11.11 -5.25
C TYR A 101 25.50 -9.64 -5.65
N ASP A 102 25.81 -8.69 -4.76
CA ASP A 102 25.70 -7.27 -4.99
C ASP A 102 24.34 -6.81 -5.51
N ILE A 103 23.23 -7.41 -5.01
CA ILE A 103 21.88 -6.96 -5.33
C ILE A 103 21.70 -5.52 -4.85
N ASP A 104 21.10 -4.67 -5.69
CA ASP A 104 21.03 -3.21 -5.47
C ASP A 104 19.91 -2.81 -4.51
N VAL A 105 18.78 -3.49 -4.60
CA VAL A 105 17.56 -3.19 -3.84
C VAL A 105 17.03 -4.46 -3.16
N LEU A 106 16.78 -4.38 -1.87
CA LEU A 106 16.16 -5.48 -1.12
C LEU A 106 14.81 -5.02 -0.59
N TRP A 107 13.78 -5.87 -0.71
CA TRP A 107 12.54 -5.55 -0.04
C TRP A 107 12.15 -6.59 1.01
N ILE A 108 11.58 -6.09 2.09
CA ILE A 108 10.99 -6.90 3.15
C ILE A 108 9.53 -7.14 2.78
N GLY A 109 9.15 -8.41 2.63
CA GLY A 109 7.79 -8.79 2.22
C GLY A 109 6.74 -8.53 3.30
N ALA A 110 5.49 -8.39 2.88
CA ALA A 110 4.36 -8.07 3.78
C ALA A 110 4.17 -9.10 4.92
N ARG A 111 4.50 -10.37 4.68
CA ARG A 111 4.45 -11.43 5.70
C ARG A 111 5.62 -11.35 6.70
N SER A 112 6.75 -10.85 6.28
CA SER A 112 7.92 -10.63 7.14
C SER A 112 7.74 -9.35 7.97
N THR A 113 7.15 -8.32 7.41
CA THR A 113 6.90 -7.02 8.08
C THR A 113 6.00 -7.16 9.32
N VAL A 114 5.13 -8.17 9.38
CA VAL A 114 4.27 -8.41 10.56
C VAL A 114 5.04 -8.92 11.78
N SER A 115 6.30 -9.34 11.62
CA SER A 115 7.11 -9.89 12.70
C SER A 115 8.26 -8.96 13.09
N PRO A 116 8.18 -8.27 14.23
CA PRO A 116 9.27 -7.42 14.71
C PRO A 116 10.61 -8.15 14.88
N PHE A 117 10.58 -9.44 15.20
CA PHE A 117 11.79 -10.27 15.33
C PHE A 117 12.48 -10.48 13.97
N ILE A 118 11.71 -10.83 12.94
CA ILE A 118 12.23 -11.01 11.58
C ILE A 118 12.79 -9.69 11.04
N VAL A 119 12.05 -8.60 11.23
CA VAL A 119 12.53 -7.27 10.77
C VAL A 119 13.79 -6.85 11.52
N GLN A 120 13.92 -7.15 12.82
CA GLN A 120 15.13 -6.89 13.58
C GLN A 120 16.31 -7.72 13.07
N GLU A 121 16.11 -9.03 12.85
CA GLU A 121 17.15 -9.92 12.31
C GLU A 121 17.66 -9.42 10.94
N ILE A 122 16.73 -8.99 10.06
CA ILE A 122 17.07 -8.42 8.76
C ILE A 122 17.82 -7.09 8.93
N ALA A 123 17.37 -6.21 9.83
CA ALA A 123 18.02 -4.93 10.11
C ALA A 123 19.45 -5.11 10.62
N ASP A 124 19.67 -6.07 11.52
CA ASP A 124 21.01 -6.38 12.05
C ASP A 124 21.92 -6.91 10.95
N ALA A 125 21.42 -7.75 10.03
CA ALA A 125 22.17 -8.28 8.89
C ALA A 125 22.47 -7.21 7.82
N LEU A 126 21.65 -6.16 7.73
CA LEU A 126 21.81 -5.03 6.80
C LEU A 126 22.59 -3.86 7.40
N LYS A 127 23.00 -3.96 8.66
CA LYS A 127 23.62 -2.85 9.38
C LYS A 127 24.76 -2.20 8.56
N ASP A 128 24.71 -0.87 8.49
CA ASP A 128 25.70 -0.03 7.79
C ASP A 128 25.83 -0.32 6.27
N THR A 129 24.85 -1.03 5.65
CA THR A 129 24.85 -1.22 4.19
C THR A 129 24.42 0.06 3.47
N ASP A 130 24.92 0.25 2.23
CA ASP A 130 24.51 1.33 1.33
C ASP A 130 23.41 0.90 0.33
N LYS A 131 22.83 -0.27 0.54
CA LYS A 131 21.73 -0.79 -0.33
C LYS A 131 20.42 -0.06 -0.09
N ILE A 132 19.57 -0.01 -1.12
CA ILE A 132 18.22 0.51 -1.02
C ILE A 132 17.33 -0.57 -0.38
N ILE A 133 16.65 -0.22 0.71
CA ILE A 133 15.78 -1.15 1.43
C ILE A 133 14.34 -0.64 1.39
N LEU A 134 13.48 -1.44 0.80
CA LEU A 134 12.05 -1.15 0.69
C LEU A 134 11.24 -2.04 1.65
N VAL A 135 10.27 -1.46 2.34
CA VAL A 135 9.43 -2.20 3.30
C VAL A 135 8.01 -2.25 2.80
N LYS A 136 7.50 -3.45 2.45
CA LYS A 136 6.08 -3.62 2.15
C LYS A 136 5.25 -3.40 3.41
N ASN A 137 4.06 -2.81 3.27
CA ASN A 137 3.10 -2.75 4.38
C ASN A 137 2.79 -4.17 4.90
N PRO A 138 2.52 -4.32 6.21
CA PRO A 138 2.09 -5.60 6.77
C PRO A 138 0.81 -6.10 6.09
N VAL A 139 0.57 -7.42 6.15
CA VAL A 139 -0.63 -8.04 5.54
C VAL A 139 -1.91 -7.44 6.10
N ASN A 140 -1.98 -7.24 7.41
CA ASN A 140 -3.10 -6.59 8.07
C ASN A 140 -2.93 -5.07 8.11
N PRO A 141 -4.02 -4.28 8.19
CA PRO A 141 -3.98 -2.82 8.25
C PRO A 141 -3.48 -2.34 9.62
N ASP A 142 -2.17 -2.43 9.85
CA ASP A 142 -1.49 -2.02 11.08
C ASP A 142 -0.34 -1.05 10.75
N LEU A 143 -0.62 0.24 10.92
CA LEU A 143 0.36 1.30 10.70
C LEU A 143 1.52 1.23 11.69
N SER A 144 1.29 0.82 12.93
CA SER A 144 2.32 0.77 13.97
C SER A 144 3.38 -0.27 13.65
N LEU A 145 2.99 -1.45 13.11
CA LEU A 145 3.93 -2.46 12.64
C LEU A 145 4.77 -1.94 11.45
N TRP A 146 4.14 -1.22 10.51
CA TRP A 146 4.87 -0.67 9.37
C TRP A 146 5.89 0.38 9.79
N LEU A 147 5.47 1.31 10.65
CA LEU A 147 6.36 2.34 11.24
C LEU A 147 7.49 1.70 12.05
N GLY A 148 7.17 0.74 12.92
CA GLY A 148 8.17 0.03 13.72
C GLY A 148 9.21 -0.71 12.89
N GLY A 149 8.82 -1.26 11.73
CA GLY A 149 9.75 -1.84 10.77
C GLY A 149 10.75 -0.83 10.22
N LEU A 150 10.27 0.35 9.83
CA LEU A 150 11.13 1.45 9.35
C LEU A 150 12.07 1.97 10.45
N GLU A 151 11.56 2.14 11.67
CA GLU A 151 12.35 2.61 12.81
C GLU A 151 13.51 1.66 13.16
N ARG A 152 13.29 0.34 13.06
CA ARG A 152 14.34 -0.67 13.27
C ARG A 152 15.46 -0.56 12.24
N LEU A 153 15.09 -0.47 10.96
CA LEU A 153 16.03 -0.31 9.86
C LEU A 153 16.82 1.00 9.98
N TYR A 154 16.13 2.10 10.29
CA TYR A 154 16.79 3.39 10.51
C TYR A 154 17.76 3.36 11.70
N SER A 155 17.38 2.66 12.79
CA SER A 155 18.25 2.49 13.97
C SER A 155 19.47 1.62 13.68
N ALA A 156 19.41 0.74 12.68
CA ALA A 156 20.55 -0.03 12.18
C ALA A 156 21.44 0.77 11.19
N ASN A 157 21.27 2.09 11.13
CA ASN A 157 22.00 3.02 10.25
C ASN A 157 21.78 2.78 8.74
N ILE A 158 20.62 2.24 8.36
CA ILE A 158 20.21 2.10 6.96
C ILE A 158 19.59 3.42 6.52
N LYS A 159 20.21 4.11 5.55
CA LYS A 159 19.82 5.46 5.13
C LYS A 159 18.89 5.46 3.92
N LYS A 160 19.11 4.56 2.96
CA LYS A 160 18.34 4.46 1.72
C LYS A 160 17.07 3.62 1.95
N LEU A 161 16.06 4.23 2.55
CA LEU A 161 14.79 3.58 2.86
C LEU A 161 13.66 4.03 1.93
N GLY A 162 12.71 3.15 1.69
CA GLY A 162 11.45 3.43 1.03
C GLY A 162 10.38 2.44 1.47
N VAL A 163 9.14 2.69 1.09
CA VAL A 163 8.02 1.81 1.41
C VAL A 163 7.27 1.38 0.16
N ILE A 164 6.68 0.18 0.22
CA ILE A 164 5.84 -0.36 -0.83
C ILE A 164 4.46 -0.61 -0.27
N HIS A 165 3.48 0.07 -0.84
CA HIS A 165 2.07 -0.16 -0.54
C HIS A 165 1.49 -1.19 -1.50
N ARG A 166 1.09 -2.37 -0.96
CA ARG A 166 0.56 -3.51 -1.72
C ARG A 166 -0.89 -3.86 -1.35
N GLY A 167 -1.58 -2.98 -0.61
CA GLY A 167 -2.90 -3.24 -0.05
C GLY A 167 -2.86 -4.16 1.17
N PHE A 168 -4.02 -4.31 1.80
CA PHE A 168 -4.20 -5.07 3.05
C PHE A 168 -5.20 -6.20 2.85
N SER A 169 -4.95 -7.31 3.53
CA SER A 169 -5.90 -8.42 3.56
C SER A 169 -7.11 -8.04 4.40
N THR A 170 -8.30 -8.21 3.84
CA THR A 170 -9.57 -7.99 4.55
C THR A 170 -10.43 -9.25 4.48
N TYR A 171 -11.30 -9.44 5.46
CA TYR A 171 -12.27 -10.54 5.46
C TYR A 171 -13.40 -10.31 4.44
N GLU A 172 -13.76 -9.05 4.22
CA GLU A 172 -14.83 -8.67 3.30
C GLU A 172 -14.38 -8.86 1.84
N LYS A 173 -15.28 -9.37 1.00
CA LYS A 173 -15.04 -9.47 -0.44
C LYS A 173 -15.01 -8.08 -1.05
N SER A 174 -14.01 -7.81 -1.87
CA SER A 174 -13.79 -6.56 -2.58
C SER A 174 -13.47 -6.86 -4.05
N LYS A 175 -13.52 -5.85 -4.90
CA LYS A 175 -12.99 -5.93 -6.27
C LYS A 175 -11.47 -6.09 -6.29
N TYR A 176 -10.80 -5.80 -5.18
CA TYR A 176 -9.38 -5.94 -4.98
C TYR A 176 -9.03 -7.27 -4.32
N ARG A 177 -7.86 -7.83 -4.65
CA ARG A 177 -7.29 -8.96 -3.90
C ARG A 177 -6.86 -8.53 -2.50
N ASN A 178 -6.28 -7.34 -2.40
CA ASN A 178 -5.93 -6.70 -1.15
C ASN A 178 -6.46 -5.27 -1.17
N ASN A 179 -7.29 -4.92 -0.19
CA ASN A 179 -7.93 -3.60 -0.15
C ASN A 179 -6.87 -2.50 0.03
N PRO A 180 -6.86 -1.46 -0.80
CA PRO A 180 -5.79 -0.46 -0.74
C PRO A 180 -5.76 0.36 0.55
N GLU A 181 -6.90 0.60 1.23
CA GLU A 181 -6.96 1.41 2.47
C GLU A 181 -6.03 2.62 2.38
N TRP A 182 -6.22 3.46 1.37
CA TRP A 182 -5.32 4.57 1.00
C TRP A 182 -4.97 5.52 2.15
N GLN A 183 -5.81 5.59 3.18
CA GLN A 183 -5.55 6.43 4.36
C GLN A 183 -4.30 5.99 5.13
N LEU A 184 -3.98 4.69 5.12
CA LEU A 184 -2.81 4.19 5.85
C LEU A 184 -1.47 4.64 5.24
N PRO A 185 -1.21 4.51 3.92
CA PRO A 185 -0.01 5.08 3.32
C PRO A 185 0.03 6.61 3.39
N ILE A 186 -1.10 7.31 3.29
CA ILE A 186 -1.19 8.77 3.48
C ILE A 186 -0.78 9.15 4.91
N GLU A 187 -1.28 8.43 5.92
CA GLU A 187 -0.91 8.65 7.32
C GLU A 187 0.57 8.35 7.58
N LEU A 188 1.12 7.31 6.93
CA LEU A 188 2.55 7.02 6.99
C LEU A 188 3.36 8.19 6.41
N GLN A 189 2.98 8.70 5.24
CA GLN A 189 3.65 9.82 4.59
C GLN A 189 3.57 11.11 5.42
N ASN A 190 2.46 11.36 6.11
CA ASN A 190 2.33 12.48 7.05
C ASN A 190 3.36 12.38 8.21
N ARG A 191 3.69 11.17 8.67
CA ARG A 191 4.68 10.94 9.73
C ARG A 191 6.12 10.94 9.22
N PHE A 192 6.32 10.49 7.99
CA PHE A 192 7.61 10.43 7.29
C PHE A 192 7.52 11.08 5.90
N PRO A 193 7.42 12.44 5.82
CA PRO A 193 7.16 13.16 4.56
C PRO A 193 8.18 12.90 3.45
N ASP A 194 9.42 12.58 3.82
CA ASP A 194 10.52 12.41 2.88
C ASP A 194 10.78 10.93 2.51
N ILE A 195 9.94 9.98 2.96
CA ILE A 195 10.13 8.58 2.59
C ILE A 195 9.54 8.31 1.20
N PRO A 196 10.31 7.72 0.27
CA PRO A 196 9.76 7.30 -1.01
C PRO A 196 8.64 6.27 -0.84
N LEU A 197 7.49 6.54 -1.45
CA LEU A 197 6.29 5.73 -1.37
C LEU A 197 5.98 5.12 -2.74
N ILE A 198 6.05 3.81 -2.84
CA ILE A 198 5.86 3.04 -4.06
C ILE A 198 4.56 2.24 -3.96
N CYS A 199 3.74 2.26 -5.01
CA CYS A 199 2.55 1.42 -5.08
C CYS A 199 2.87 0.10 -5.80
N ASP A 200 2.34 -1.00 -5.28
CA ASP A 200 2.34 -2.31 -5.92
C ASP A 200 0.91 -2.65 -6.38
N PRO A 201 0.48 -2.15 -7.56
CA PRO A 201 -0.86 -2.35 -8.07
C PRO A 201 -1.15 -3.81 -8.38
N SER A 202 -0.14 -4.61 -8.74
CA SER A 202 -0.30 -6.03 -9.04
C SER A 202 -0.87 -6.81 -7.86
N HIS A 203 -0.33 -6.57 -6.66
CA HIS A 203 -0.82 -7.22 -5.44
C HIS A 203 -2.12 -6.62 -4.91
N ILE A 204 -2.37 -5.32 -5.12
CA ILE A 204 -3.65 -4.69 -4.80
C ILE A 204 -4.76 -5.30 -5.66
N ALA A 205 -4.56 -5.32 -6.97
CA ALA A 205 -5.55 -5.79 -7.94
C ALA A 205 -5.78 -7.31 -7.84
N GLY A 206 -4.72 -8.11 -7.92
CA GLY A 206 -4.77 -9.55 -8.11
C GLY A 206 -5.31 -9.97 -9.48
N ARG A 207 -5.49 -9.01 -10.41
CA ARG A 207 -6.03 -9.15 -11.76
C ARG A 207 -5.52 -8.02 -12.65
N ARG A 208 -5.52 -8.21 -13.98
CA ARG A 208 -4.86 -7.29 -14.91
C ARG A 208 -5.68 -6.05 -15.24
N ASP A 209 -6.99 -6.18 -15.33
CA ASP A 209 -7.92 -5.20 -15.90
C ASP A 209 -8.09 -3.91 -15.09
N ILE A 210 -7.69 -3.90 -13.82
CA ILE A 210 -7.74 -2.71 -12.94
C ILE A 210 -6.36 -2.17 -12.55
N LEU A 211 -5.27 -2.68 -13.14
CA LEU A 211 -3.91 -2.25 -12.81
C LEU A 211 -3.70 -0.76 -13.13
N GLN A 212 -4.15 -0.31 -14.29
CA GLN A 212 -4.00 1.08 -14.72
C GLN A 212 -4.74 2.04 -13.79
N ASP A 213 -5.97 1.71 -13.38
CA ASP A 213 -6.77 2.55 -12.49
C ASP A 213 -6.12 2.68 -11.11
N ILE A 214 -5.59 1.58 -10.56
CA ILE A 214 -4.88 1.60 -9.27
C ILE A 214 -3.59 2.40 -9.39
N SER A 215 -2.83 2.22 -10.48
CA SER A 215 -1.60 2.96 -10.73
C SER A 215 -1.87 4.46 -10.84
N GLN A 216 -2.92 4.85 -11.59
CA GLN A 216 -3.32 6.25 -11.69
C GLN A 216 -3.74 6.82 -10.34
N THR A 217 -4.54 6.08 -9.57
CA THR A 217 -4.95 6.51 -8.23
C THR A 217 -3.74 6.73 -7.31
N ALA A 218 -2.74 5.84 -7.36
CA ALA A 218 -1.53 6.00 -6.57
C ALA A 218 -0.77 7.28 -6.96
N LEU A 219 -0.59 7.55 -8.27
CA LEU A 219 0.07 8.76 -8.74
C LEU A 219 -0.71 10.02 -8.38
N ASP A 220 -2.04 9.98 -8.44
CA ASP A 220 -2.91 11.09 -8.01
C ASP A 220 -2.84 11.34 -6.50
N LEU A 221 -2.45 10.33 -5.71
CA LEU A 221 -2.16 10.41 -4.28
C LEU A 221 -0.67 10.69 -3.99
N ASN A 222 0.09 11.13 -5.01
CA ASN A 222 1.49 11.51 -4.89
C ASN A 222 2.44 10.39 -4.47
N PHE A 223 2.21 9.19 -4.95
CA PHE A 223 3.20 8.12 -4.84
C PHE A 223 4.37 8.40 -5.79
N ASP A 224 5.58 8.09 -5.33
CA ASP A 224 6.82 8.33 -6.06
C ASP A 224 7.10 7.30 -7.16
N GLY A 225 6.44 6.14 -7.11
CA GLY A 225 6.70 5.08 -8.09
C GLY A 225 5.72 3.91 -8.03
N LEU A 226 5.93 3.00 -8.96
CA LEU A 226 5.12 1.79 -9.14
C LEU A 226 6.01 0.54 -9.14
N MET A 227 5.54 -0.54 -8.50
CA MET A 227 6.14 -1.87 -8.58
C MET A 227 5.15 -2.82 -9.26
N ILE A 228 5.47 -3.26 -10.48
CA ILE A 228 4.55 -4.00 -11.33
C ILE A 228 5.13 -5.36 -11.71
N GLU A 229 4.30 -6.40 -11.62
CA GLU A 229 4.71 -7.75 -12.00
C GLU A 229 4.55 -7.96 -13.50
N THR A 230 5.66 -8.33 -14.18
CA THR A 230 5.70 -8.59 -15.62
C THR A 230 6.26 -9.97 -15.91
N HIS A 231 5.68 -10.62 -16.91
CA HIS A 231 6.10 -11.94 -17.35
C HIS A 231 5.98 -12.08 -18.88
N THR A 232 6.86 -12.82 -19.53
CA THR A 232 6.80 -13.06 -21.00
C THR A 232 5.57 -13.85 -21.41
N ASP A 233 5.12 -14.75 -20.55
CA ASP A 233 3.92 -15.59 -20.73
C ASP A 233 3.15 -15.64 -19.40
N PRO A 234 2.39 -14.57 -19.08
CA PRO A 234 1.76 -14.42 -17.77
C PRO A 234 0.78 -15.54 -17.40
N ASP A 235 0.11 -16.13 -18.39
CA ASP A 235 -0.91 -17.18 -18.14
C ASP A 235 -0.29 -18.50 -17.67
N ASN A 236 0.97 -18.76 -18.03
CA ASN A 236 1.73 -19.93 -17.63
C ASN A 236 2.74 -19.67 -16.51
N ALA A 237 2.71 -18.49 -15.88
CA ALA A 237 3.59 -18.17 -14.76
C ALA A 237 3.35 -19.11 -13.56
N TRP A 238 4.43 -19.55 -12.90
CA TRP A 238 4.38 -20.47 -11.76
C TRP A 238 3.83 -19.83 -10.48
N SER A 239 3.74 -18.52 -10.47
CA SER A 239 3.15 -17.79 -9.34
C SER A 239 2.37 -16.57 -9.82
N ASP A 240 1.24 -16.31 -9.16
CA ASP A 240 0.40 -15.11 -9.30
C ASP A 240 0.10 -14.72 -10.77
N ALA A 241 -0.13 -15.72 -11.64
CA ALA A 241 -0.36 -15.59 -13.08
C ALA A 241 -1.41 -14.52 -13.46
N ALA A 242 -2.51 -14.47 -12.70
CA ALA A 242 -3.65 -13.60 -13.04
C ALA A 242 -3.36 -12.09 -12.95
N GLN A 243 -2.31 -11.68 -12.25
CA GLN A 243 -1.99 -10.26 -12.01
C GLN A 243 -0.77 -9.75 -12.80
N GLN A 244 0.00 -10.63 -13.42
CA GLN A 244 1.16 -10.27 -14.21
C GLN A 244 0.77 -9.82 -15.62
N ILE A 245 1.48 -8.87 -16.18
CA ILE A 245 1.29 -8.38 -17.55
C ILE A 245 2.57 -8.59 -18.37
N THR A 246 2.47 -8.52 -19.69
CA THR A 246 3.68 -8.57 -20.53
C THR A 246 4.43 -7.23 -20.51
N PRO A 247 5.74 -7.20 -20.82
CA PRO A 247 6.51 -5.96 -20.95
C PRO A 247 5.85 -4.94 -21.88
N ASP A 248 5.32 -5.36 -23.03
CA ASP A 248 4.63 -4.47 -23.98
C ASP A 248 3.36 -3.84 -23.38
N VAL A 249 2.62 -4.62 -22.58
CA VAL A 249 1.42 -4.10 -21.88
C VAL A 249 1.84 -3.12 -20.79
N LEU A 250 2.96 -3.37 -20.08
CA LEU A 250 3.51 -2.41 -19.12
C LEU A 250 3.82 -1.07 -19.80
N VAL A 251 4.54 -1.08 -20.92
CA VAL A 251 4.91 0.16 -21.65
C VAL A 251 3.64 0.94 -22.00
N LYS A 252 2.66 0.30 -22.64
CA LYS A 252 1.39 0.93 -23.02
C LYS A 252 0.63 1.48 -21.80
N MET A 253 0.65 0.75 -20.70
CA MET A 253 0.02 1.20 -19.45
C MET A 253 0.71 2.45 -18.91
N MET A 254 2.04 2.49 -18.90
CA MET A 254 2.80 3.66 -18.43
C MET A 254 2.55 4.89 -19.30
N GLU A 255 2.52 4.74 -20.63
CA GLU A 255 2.18 5.81 -21.57
C GLU A 255 0.76 6.38 -21.35
N GLY A 256 -0.16 5.56 -20.87
CA GLY A 256 -1.54 5.95 -20.57
C GLY A 256 -1.72 6.69 -19.23
N LEU A 257 -0.70 6.71 -18.36
CA LEU A 257 -0.77 7.36 -17.06
C LEU A 257 -0.58 8.89 -17.17
N LYS A 258 -1.38 9.62 -16.42
CA LYS A 258 -1.30 11.08 -16.35
C LYS A 258 -0.48 11.51 -15.14
N ILE A 259 0.67 12.12 -15.39
CA ILE A 259 1.49 12.71 -14.33
C ILE A 259 0.95 14.10 -14.01
N ARG A 260 0.59 14.33 -12.75
CA ARG A 260 0.04 15.60 -12.28
C ARG A 260 1.03 16.30 -11.36
N THR A 261 1.00 17.64 -11.41
CA THR A 261 1.75 18.47 -10.47
C THR A 261 0.99 18.59 -9.13
N LEU A 262 1.72 18.66 -8.03
CA LEU A 262 1.12 18.81 -6.69
C LEU A 262 0.35 20.11 -6.51
N THR A 263 0.79 21.18 -7.18
CA THR A 263 0.18 22.51 -7.08
C THR A 263 0.26 23.21 -8.41
N SER A 264 -0.61 24.18 -8.63
CA SER A 264 -0.48 25.17 -9.68
C SER A 264 -0.15 26.52 -9.05
N ASP A 265 0.74 27.30 -9.69
CA ASP A 265 1.09 28.65 -9.25
C ASP A 265 0.13 29.72 -9.77
N GLU A 266 -0.83 29.36 -10.60
CA GLU A 266 -1.86 30.26 -11.10
C GLU A 266 -2.69 30.85 -9.95
N ALA A 267 -2.72 32.19 -9.86
CA ALA A 267 -3.42 32.88 -8.77
C ALA A 267 -4.93 32.58 -8.76
N ASP A 268 -5.54 32.49 -9.94
CA ASP A 268 -6.96 32.18 -10.09
C ASP A 268 -7.29 30.77 -9.59
N TYR A 269 -6.48 29.77 -9.95
CA TYR A 269 -6.61 28.41 -9.42
C TYR A 269 -6.54 28.38 -7.89
N LYS A 270 -5.53 29.06 -7.29
CA LYS A 270 -5.36 29.13 -5.83
C LYS A 270 -6.58 29.77 -5.15
N ASN A 271 -7.11 30.84 -5.71
CA ASN A 271 -8.28 31.56 -5.17
C ASN A 271 -9.55 30.70 -5.25
N GLN A 272 -9.79 30.05 -6.38
CA GLN A 272 -10.94 29.16 -6.55
C GLN A 272 -10.85 27.96 -5.61
N LEU A 273 -9.68 27.30 -5.50
CA LEU A 273 -9.45 26.19 -4.60
C LEU A 273 -9.68 26.56 -3.14
N ASN A 274 -9.18 27.72 -2.69
CA ASN A 274 -9.40 28.21 -1.33
C ASN A 274 -10.88 28.48 -1.04
N THR A 275 -11.60 29.05 -2.01
CA THR A 275 -13.05 29.25 -1.89
C THR A 275 -13.81 27.94 -1.70
N LEU A 276 -13.49 26.92 -2.50
CA LEU A 276 -14.10 25.60 -2.40
C LEU A 276 -13.75 24.90 -1.06
N ARG A 277 -12.52 25.01 -0.62
CA ARG A 277 -12.09 24.48 0.70
C ARG A 277 -12.84 25.13 1.85
N THR A 278 -13.02 26.45 1.83
CA THR A 278 -13.81 27.18 2.84
C THR A 278 -15.28 26.69 2.85
N GLN A 279 -15.86 26.38 1.67
CA GLN A 279 -17.21 25.81 1.62
C GLN A 279 -17.26 24.42 2.27
N ILE A 280 -16.25 23.55 2.02
CA ILE A 280 -16.14 22.23 2.67
C ILE A 280 -16.03 22.42 4.18
N ASP A 281 -15.17 23.31 4.68
CA ASP A 281 -15.00 23.55 6.11
C ASP A 281 -16.31 23.92 6.80
N VAL A 282 -17.14 24.76 6.17
CA VAL A 282 -18.47 25.13 6.68
C VAL A 282 -19.41 23.93 6.74
N ILE A 283 -19.39 23.08 5.70
CA ILE A 283 -20.22 21.86 5.64
C ILE A 283 -19.77 20.87 6.72
N ASP A 284 -18.46 20.66 6.90
CA ASP A 284 -17.89 19.76 7.90
C ASP A 284 -18.26 20.18 9.33
N HIS A 285 -18.23 21.46 9.63
CA HIS A 285 -18.73 21.99 10.89
C HIS A 285 -20.22 21.69 11.09
N GLY A 286 -21.04 21.84 10.06
CA GLY A 286 -22.47 21.49 10.10
C GLY A 286 -22.71 20.00 10.33
N ILE A 287 -21.88 19.12 9.76
CA ILE A 287 -21.91 17.67 9.99
C ILE A 287 -21.62 17.39 11.48
N LEU A 288 -20.56 17.96 12.04
CA LEU A 288 -20.19 17.77 13.46
C LEU A 288 -21.29 18.26 14.39
N GLU A 289 -21.89 19.44 14.13
CA GLU A 289 -23.03 19.94 14.93
C GLU A 289 -24.22 18.98 14.90
N THR A 290 -24.53 18.44 13.71
CA THR A 290 -25.65 17.53 13.53
C THR A 290 -25.38 16.19 14.25
N LEU A 291 -24.16 15.67 14.17
CA LEU A 291 -23.74 14.49 14.92
C LEU A 291 -23.80 14.75 16.45
N GLY A 292 -23.35 15.91 16.90
CA GLY A 292 -23.45 16.29 18.31
C GLY A 292 -24.90 16.31 18.82
N LYS A 293 -25.83 16.88 18.05
CA LYS A 293 -27.27 16.85 18.35
C LYS A 293 -27.80 15.41 18.42
N ARG A 294 -27.39 14.56 17.45
CA ARG A 294 -27.79 13.16 17.42
C ARG A 294 -27.26 12.37 18.63
N MET A 295 -26.05 12.65 19.10
CA MET A 295 -25.50 11.99 20.30
C MET A 295 -26.23 12.41 21.58
N LYS A 296 -26.69 13.66 21.70
CA LYS A 296 -27.55 14.08 22.82
C LYS A 296 -28.85 13.26 22.86
N VAL A 297 -29.48 13.03 21.71
CA VAL A 297 -30.67 12.16 21.63
C VAL A 297 -30.33 10.72 22.02
N ALA A 298 -29.15 10.20 21.63
CA ALA A 298 -28.71 8.86 22.01
C ALA A 298 -28.53 8.72 23.54
N VAL A 299 -28.00 9.75 24.21
CA VAL A 299 -27.92 9.84 25.69
C VAL A 299 -29.31 9.76 26.31
N SER A 300 -30.28 10.55 25.84
CA SER A 300 -31.66 10.52 26.35
C SER A 300 -32.34 9.16 26.17
N ILE A 301 -32.04 8.47 25.06
CA ILE A 301 -32.48 7.07 24.84
C ILE A 301 -31.84 6.15 25.90
N GLY A 302 -30.57 6.33 26.21
CA GLY A 302 -29.85 5.59 27.25
C GLY A 302 -30.51 5.75 28.62
N GLU A 303 -30.85 6.98 29.01
CA GLU A 303 -31.56 7.29 30.26
C GLU A 303 -32.92 6.59 30.34
N LEU A 304 -33.67 6.62 29.22
CA LEU A 304 -34.96 5.93 29.15
C LEU A 304 -34.81 4.42 29.32
N LYS A 305 -33.83 3.82 28.65
CA LYS A 305 -33.52 2.38 28.74
C LYS A 305 -33.08 1.99 30.13
N LYS A 306 -32.23 2.78 30.79
CA LYS A 306 -31.81 2.59 32.16
C LYS A 306 -33.03 2.52 33.09
N LYS A 307 -33.94 3.49 33.00
CA LYS A 307 -35.18 3.54 33.81
C LYS A 307 -36.07 2.31 33.62
N LYS A 308 -36.02 1.66 32.47
CA LYS A 308 -36.88 0.51 32.12
C LYS A 308 -36.13 -0.82 32.12
N ASN A 309 -34.85 -0.82 32.48
CA ASN A 309 -33.95 -2.00 32.44
C ASN A 309 -33.93 -2.70 31.07
N VAL A 310 -33.83 -1.91 29.99
CA VAL A 310 -33.83 -2.38 28.60
C VAL A 310 -32.41 -2.37 28.07
N ALA A 311 -32.03 -3.41 27.31
CA ALA A 311 -30.72 -3.54 26.69
C ALA A 311 -30.41 -2.41 25.69
N VAL A 312 -29.12 -2.02 25.58
CA VAL A 312 -28.69 -0.96 24.67
C VAL A 312 -28.94 -1.32 23.23
N LEU A 313 -28.51 -2.51 22.79
CA LEU A 313 -28.61 -2.93 21.38
C LEU A 313 -29.99 -3.46 21.03
N GLN A 314 -30.56 -2.93 19.96
CA GLN A 314 -31.81 -3.39 19.33
C GLN A 314 -31.56 -3.70 17.86
N THR A 315 -31.11 -4.91 17.57
CA THR A 315 -30.64 -5.35 16.24
C THR A 315 -31.64 -5.10 15.12
N LYS A 316 -32.94 -5.34 15.36
CA LYS A 316 -33.97 -5.12 14.33
C LYS A 316 -34.02 -3.64 13.90
N ARG A 317 -34.02 -2.73 14.86
CA ARG A 317 -34.03 -1.28 14.58
C ARG A 317 -32.77 -0.82 13.84
N TRP A 318 -31.62 -1.39 14.19
CA TRP A 318 -30.37 -1.09 13.51
C TRP A 318 -30.40 -1.46 12.02
N ASN A 319 -30.88 -2.65 11.68
CA ASN A 319 -30.97 -3.10 10.30
C ASN A 319 -31.95 -2.25 9.47
N GLU A 320 -33.06 -1.83 10.06
CA GLU A 320 -34.02 -0.90 9.42
C GLU A 320 -33.37 0.46 9.11
N ILE A 321 -32.63 1.04 10.07
CA ILE A 321 -31.95 2.31 9.89
C ILE A 321 -30.90 2.18 8.77
N LEU A 322 -30.08 1.16 8.81
CA LEU A 322 -28.99 0.97 7.86
C LEU A 322 -29.52 0.83 6.43
N GLY A 323 -30.54 -0.02 6.20
CA GLY A 323 -31.14 -0.18 4.89
C GLY A 323 -31.72 1.12 4.33
N ASN A 324 -32.44 1.90 5.16
CA ASN A 324 -32.96 3.19 4.74
C ASN A 324 -31.88 4.21 4.41
N MET A 325 -30.81 4.25 5.20
CA MET A 325 -29.70 5.20 4.97
C MET A 325 -28.88 4.88 3.74
N ILE A 326 -28.71 3.62 3.39
CA ILE A 326 -28.10 3.21 2.13
C ILE A 326 -28.89 3.74 0.95
N LEU A 327 -30.21 3.49 0.91
CA LEU A 327 -31.09 3.97 -0.16
C LEU A 327 -31.11 5.50 -0.27
N GLU A 328 -31.12 6.21 0.86
CA GLU A 328 -31.08 7.69 0.84
C GLU A 328 -29.70 8.22 0.43
N GLY A 329 -28.63 7.54 0.80
CA GLY A 329 -27.26 7.88 0.40
C GLY A 329 -27.06 7.77 -1.11
N GLU A 330 -27.53 6.68 -1.72
CA GLU A 330 -27.47 6.47 -3.17
C GLU A 330 -28.17 7.61 -3.94
N LYS A 331 -29.34 8.05 -3.49
CA LYS A 331 -30.06 9.20 -4.08
C LYS A 331 -29.27 10.51 -4.01
N LYS A 332 -28.30 10.60 -3.09
CA LYS A 332 -27.42 11.75 -2.90
C LYS A 332 -26.05 11.58 -3.56
N GLY A 333 -25.85 10.50 -4.34
CA GLY A 333 -24.59 10.21 -5.01
C GLY A 333 -23.50 9.63 -4.08
N LEU A 334 -23.86 9.14 -2.89
CA LEU A 334 -22.96 8.50 -1.96
C LEU A 334 -22.92 6.99 -2.22
N SER A 335 -21.70 6.39 -2.20
CA SER A 335 -21.58 4.94 -2.37
C SER A 335 -22.13 4.19 -1.15
N GLU A 336 -22.71 3.00 -1.38
CA GLU A 336 -23.17 2.10 -0.32
C GLU A 336 -22.08 1.83 0.72
N GLU A 337 -20.85 1.55 0.26
CA GLU A 337 -19.71 1.28 1.13
C GLU A 337 -19.44 2.45 2.08
N PHE A 338 -19.45 3.68 1.57
CA PHE A 338 -19.24 4.89 2.37
C PHE A 338 -20.34 5.05 3.42
N VAL A 339 -21.62 4.95 3.01
CA VAL A 339 -22.77 5.08 3.90
C VAL A 339 -22.73 4.01 4.99
N LEU A 340 -22.42 2.77 4.62
CA LEU A 340 -22.29 1.65 5.56
C LEU A 340 -21.21 1.91 6.62
N LYS A 341 -20.01 2.30 6.22
CA LYS A 341 -18.88 2.61 7.14
C LYS A 341 -19.22 3.76 8.07
N MET A 342 -19.76 4.85 7.52
CA MET A 342 -20.15 6.03 8.29
C MET A 342 -21.23 5.69 9.34
N PHE A 343 -22.30 5.01 8.95
CA PHE A 343 -23.39 4.69 9.89
C PHE A 343 -22.99 3.61 10.92
N LYS A 344 -22.10 2.68 10.59
CA LYS A 344 -21.49 1.77 11.58
C LYS A 344 -20.73 2.56 12.66
N ALA A 345 -19.90 3.54 12.27
CA ALA A 345 -19.16 4.39 13.22
C ALA A 345 -20.11 5.24 14.09
N ILE A 346 -21.10 5.88 13.50
CA ILE A 346 -22.12 6.66 14.21
C ILE A 346 -22.92 5.78 15.17
N HIS A 347 -23.26 4.56 14.80
CA HIS A 347 -23.99 3.63 15.66
C HIS A 347 -23.14 3.17 16.85
N GLN A 348 -21.87 2.84 16.60
CA GLN A 348 -20.94 2.48 17.67
C GLN A 348 -20.82 3.61 18.71
N GLU A 349 -20.67 4.85 18.26
CA GLU A 349 -20.60 6.00 19.16
C GLU A 349 -21.92 6.20 19.94
N SER A 350 -23.06 5.91 19.31
CA SER A 350 -24.35 5.94 20.02
C SER A 350 -24.46 4.87 21.10
N ILE A 351 -23.92 3.67 20.86
CA ILE A 351 -23.83 2.59 21.86
C ILE A 351 -22.94 3.06 23.03
N ASN A 352 -21.74 3.53 22.73
CA ASN A 352 -20.78 4.02 23.75
C ASN A 352 -21.41 5.07 24.68
N ASN A 353 -22.17 6.02 24.10
CA ASN A 353 -22.85 7.05 24.89
C ASN A 353 -23.99 6.51 25.75
N GLN A 354 -24.78 5.55 25.25
CA GLN A 354 -25.83 4.88 26.03
C GLN A 354 -25.25 4.03 27.15
N GLU A 355 -24.15 3.29 26.90
CA GLU A 355 -23.48 2.47 27.91
C GLU A 355 -22.92 3.32 29.07
N LYS A 356 -22.31 4.48 28.76
CA LYS A 356 -21.88 5.43 29.80
C LYS A 356 -23.02 5.83 30.74
N VAL A 357 -24.20 6.09 30.19
CA VAL A 357 -25.38 6.48 30.97
C VAL A 357 -25.94 5.31 31.79
N ILE A 358 -25.98 4.11 31.22
CA ILE A 358 -26.55 2.94 31.88
C ILE A 358 -25.66 2.50 33.07
N ASN A 359 -24.32 2.60 32.89
CA ASN A 359 -23.33 2.16 33.89
C ASN A 359 -22.94 3.25 34.91
N SER A 360 -23.39 4.49 34.71
CA SER A 360 -23.28 5.57 35.70
C SER A 360 -24.46 5.50 36.70
#